data_108d6a88c65f907e877e2ece9254f824
#
_entry.id   108d6a88c65f907e877e2ece9254f824
#
_cell.length_a   1.000
_cell.length_b   1.000
_cell.length_c   1.000
_cell.angle_alpha   90.00
_cell.angle_beta   90.00
_cell.angle_gamma   90.00
#
_symmetry.space_group_name_H-M   'P 1'
#
loop_
_entity.id
_entity.type
_entity.pdbx_description
1 polymer ?
#
loop_
_entity_poly.entity_id
_entity_poly.type
_entity_poly.pdbx_seq_one_letter_code
_entity_poly.pdbx_strand_id
1 'polypeptide(L)'
;MRIVKSNQVAMSYTFVTGLLISIVFFIGCATPVGVTKLDPKTVQRTLTSNVLTTGKLSAPSVQVLNRFGLLDEFNHHPAQVIAKLYAGLPGVSASERLFTLAETSFLYAGSSSNRSYFLASACTAYAFLFPKDQSIAPGCLDPRYRVAVDLYNRSIAEGLTAADGSGVILKAGVFKLPKSSLTLSINPAEFNWGNYRLVHFKQAAELGVRGLRNRYRWPGIGAPLTAGIEPIAGLSNAAYSLVDPDIKVPVTIFLR
;
A
#
# COMPACT_ATOMS: atom_id res chain seq x y z
N MET A 1 52.17 66.31 16.14
CA MET A 1 51.00 65.61 16.68
C MET A 1 50.77 64.39 15.81
N ARG A 2 51.01 63.17 16.34
CA ARG A 2 51.12 61.95 15.57
C ARG A 2 49.73 61.30 15.38
N ILE A 3 49.34 61.06 14.11
CA ILE A 3 48.20 60.28 13.76
C ILE A 3 48.70 58.84 13.53
N VAL A 4 48.56 57.97 14.55
CA VAL A 4 48.81 56.55 14.45
C VAL A 4 47.71 55.84 15.16
N LYS A 5 46.52 55.72 14.55
CA LYS A 5 45.42 54.85 15.07
C LYS A 5 44.53 54.21 13.99
N SER A 6 44.81 54.39 12.72
CA SER A 6 43.92 53.88 11.66
C SER A 6 44.22 52.44 11.20
N ASN A 7 45.47 51.98 11.29
CA ASN A 7 45.84 50.71 10.70
C ASN A 7 45.53 49.45 11.54
N GLN A 8 45.37 49.55 12.84
CA GLN A 8 45.07 48.39 13.69
C GLN A 8 43.63 47.93 13.58
N VAL A 9 42.68 48.83 13.38
CA VAL A 9 41.26 48.50 13.27
C VAL A 9 40.98 47.83 11.89
N ALA A 10 41.59 48.32 10.79
CA ALA A 10 41.44 47.72 9.48
C ALA A 10 42.02 46.30 9.42
N MET A 11 43.15 46.04 10.08
CA MET A 11 43.78 44.74 10.12
C MET A 11 42.98 43.70 10.93
N SER A 12 42.23 44.17 11.97
CA SER A 12 41.34 43.30 12.75
C SER A 12 40.10 42.85 11.96
N TYR A 13 39.50 43.72 11.17
CA TYR A 13 38.35 43.37 10.32
C TYR A 13 38.69 42.42 9.20
N THR A 14 39.87 42.55 8.55
CA THR A 14 40.33 41.61 7.52
C THR A 14 40.63 40.23 8.08
N PHE A 15 41.12 40.13 9.30
CA PHE A 15 41.36 38.84 9.97
C PHE A 15 40.03 38.15 10.34
N VAL A 16 39.05 38.89 10.88
CA VAL A 16 37.72 38.37 11.25
C VAL A 16 36.92 37.95 10.02
N THR A 17 36.96 38.73 8.93
CA THR A 17 36.29 38.38 7.67
C THR A 17 36.95 37.16 7.00
N GLY A 18 38.27 37.05 7.02
CA GLY A 18 39.00 35.88 6.52
C GLY A 18 38.67 34.61 7.32
N LEU A 19 38.55 34.69 8.64
CA LEU A 19 38.19 33.60 9.51
C LEU A 19 36.72 33.12 9.28
N LEU A 20 35.78 34.09 9.11
CA LEU A 20 34.38 33.79 8.80
C LEU A 20 34.20 33.10 7.44
N ILE A 21 34.90 33.55 6.41
CA ILE A 21 34.89 32.93 5.09
C ILE A 21 35.47 31.52 5.15
N SER A 22 36.54 31.29 5.92
CA SER A 22 37.15 29.96 6.12
C SER A 22 36.20 28.98 6.78
N ILE A 23 35.37 29.43 7.74
CA ILE A 23 34.41 28.56 8.46
C ILE A 23 33.27 28.10 7.50
N VAL A 24 32.85 28.94 6.56
CA VAL A 24 31.80 28.59 5.59
C VAL A 24 32.24 27.49 4.63
N PHE A 25 33.52 27.38 4.32
CA PHE A 25 34.06 26.30 3.46
C PHE A 25 34.14 24.92 4.16
N PHE A 26 34.07 24.86 5.48
CA PHE A 26 34.10 23.57 6.22
C PHE A 26 32.71 22.97 6.48
N ILE A 27 31.59 23.65 6.16
CA ILE A 27 30.23 23.12 6.36
C ILE A 27 29.78 22.24 5.20
N GLY A 28 30.58 22.03 4.19
CA GLY A 28 30.31 21.11 3.07
C GLY A 28 30.64 19.67 3.39
N CYS A 29 30.19 19.11 4.52
CA CYS A 29 30.22 17.66 4.77
C CYS A 29 29.10 16.96 4.01
N ALA A 30 29.23 16.88 2.67
CA ALA A 30 28.55 15.83 1.92
C ALA A 30 29.10 14.50 2.44
N THR A 31 28.24 13.63 2.94
CA THR A 31 28.62 12.26 3.30
C THR A 31 29.33 11.65 2.09
N PRO A 32 30.60 11.20 2.23
CA PRO A 32 31.32 10.66 1.11
C PRO A 32 30.56 9.45 0.56
N VAL A 33 30.40 9.42 -0.77
CA VAL A 33 29.82 8.28 -1.45
C VAL A 33 30.68 7.06 -1.16
N GLY A 34 30.11 6.04 -0.56
CA GLY A 34 30.82 4.85 -0.17
C GLY A 34 29.88 3.67 0.09
N VAL A 35 30.47 2.48 0.15
CA VAL A 35 29.73 1.23 0.44
C VAL A 35 30.19 0.70 1.79
N THR A 36 29.25 0.47 2.69
CA THR A 36 29.50 -0.16 4.00
C THR A 36 28.75 -1.47 4.10
N LYS A 37 29.34 -2.46 4.77
CA LYS A 37 28.67 -3.72 5.06
C LYS A 37 27.62 -3.47 6.15
N LEU A 38 26.36 -3.80 5.83
CA LEU A 38 25.26 -3.74 6.78
C LEU A 38 25.15 -5.04 7.58
N ASP A 39 24.58 -4.95 8.78
CA ASP A 39 24.25 -6.14 9.55
C ASP A 39 23.07 -6.92 8.91
N PRO A 40 22.99 -8.26 9.13
CA PRO A 40 21.98 -9.09 8.47
C PRO A 40 20.54 -8.69 8.76
N LYS A 41 20.22 -8.17 9.97
CA LYS A 41 18.85 -7.74 10.32
C LYS A 41 18.46 -6.48 9.54
N THR A 42 19.39 -5.54 9.41
CA THR A 42 19.19 -4.32 8.62
C THR A 42 19.01 -4.66 7.14
N VAL A 43 19.84 -5.58 6.61
CA VAL A 43 19.68 -6.06 5.22
C VAL A 43 18.30 -6.68 5.02
N GLN A 44 17.89 -7.60 5.88
CA GLN A 44 16.58 -8.23 5.79
C GLN A 44 15.45 -7.21 5.87
N ARG A 45 15.51 -6.27 6.83
CA ARG A 45 14.49 -5.22 6.98
C ARG A 45 14.40 -4.34 5.75
N THR A 46 15.53 -3.96 5.15
CA THR A 46 15.57 -3.16 3.93
C THR A 46 14.97 -3.91 2.74
N LEU A 47 15.32 -5.19 2.56
CA LEU A 47 14.82 -6.01 1.47
C LEU A 47 13.33 -6.35 1.57
N THR A 48 12.79 -6.43 2.80
CA THR A 48 11.38 -6.76 3.05
C THR A 48 10.52 -5.55 3.31
N SER A 49 11.09 -4.34 3.30
CA SER A 49 10.36 -3.10 3.56
C SER A 49 9.43 -2.78 2.38
N ASN A 50 8.14 -2.66 2.69
CA ASN A 50 7.10 -2.21 1.78
C ASN A 50 5.94 -1.62 2.61
N VAL A 51 4.94 -1.08 1.93
CA VAL A 51 3.81 -0.39 2.58
C VAL A 51 3.03 -1.28 3.55
N LEU A 52 2.99 -2.59 3.33
CA LEU A 52 2.27 -3.55 4.20
C LEU A 52 3.08 -3.96 5.44
N THR A 53 4.41 -3.94 5.37
CA THR A 53 5.29 -4.42 6.45
C THR A 53 5.77 -3.29 7.34
N THR A 54 6.02 -2.11 6.78
CA THR A 54 6.62 -0.98 7.49
C THR A 54 5.80 0.32 7.41
N GLY A 55 4.72 0.34 6.64
CA GLY A 55 3.96 1.57 6.35
C GLY A 55 4.74 2.58 5.51
N LYS A 56 5.79 2.13 4.80
CA LYS A 56 6.62 2.97 3.92
C LYS A 56 6.66 2.37 2.52
N LEU A 57 6.87 3.23 1.54
CA LEU A 57 7.06 2.78 0.16
C LEU A 57 8.28 1.85 0.06
N SER A 58 8.17 0.83 -0.79
CA SER A 58 9.29 -0.04 -1.12
C SER A 58 10.36 0.69 -1.96
N ALA A 59 11.58 0.17 -1.96
CA ALA A 59 12.68 0.74 -2.74
C ALA A 59 12.34 0.90 -4.23
N PRO A 60 11.68 -0.05 -4.92
CA PRO A 60 11.25 0.14 -6.31
C PRO A 60 10.33 1.34 -6.50
N SER A 61 9.34 1.54 -5.64
CA SER A 61 8.44 2.70 -5.73
C SER A 61 9.15 4.01 -5.45
N VAL A 62 10.06 4.05 -4.48
CA VAL A 62 10.89 5.24 -4.20
C VAL A 62 11.76 5.58 -5.41
N GLN A 63 12.36 4.58 -6.08
CA GLN A 63 13.17 4.80 -7.29
C GLN A 63 12.33 5.39 -8.43
N VAL A 64 11.10 4.91 -8.63
CA VAL A 64 10.18 5.45 -9.64
C VAL A 64 9.84 6.90 -9.34
N LEU A 65 9.46 7.21 -8.08
CA LEU A 65 9.15 8.58 -7.68
C LEU A 65 10.35 9.51 -7.84
N ASN A 66 11.56 9.08 -7.47
CA ASN A 66 12.79 9.85 -7.68
C ASN A 66 13.08 10.09 -9.15
N ARG A 67 12.94 9.08 -10.01
CA ARG A 67 13.15 9.19 -11.46
C ARG A 67 12.26 10.25 -12.10
N PHE A 68 11.05 10.41 -11.60
CA PHE A 68 10.10 11.42 -12.07
C PHE A 68 10.12 12.72 -11.26
N GLY A 69 11.02 12.87 -10.28
CA GLY A 69 11.09 14.05 -9.41
C GLY A 69 9.86 14.26 -8.53
N LEU A 70 9.16 13.17 -8.17
CA LEU A 70 7.88 13.19 -7.47
C LEU A 70 7.96 12.82 -5.99
N LEU A 71 9.13 12.42 -5.48
CA LEU A 71 9.23 11.89 -4.11
C LEU A 71 8.93 12.94 -3.05
N ASP A 72 9.53 14.14 -3.17
CA ASP A 72 9.30 15.22 -2.23
C ASP A 72 7.85 15.73 -2.31
N GLU A 73 7.32 15.84 -3.52
CA GLU A 73 5.92 16.23 -3.73
C GLU A 73 4.95 15.20 -3.12
N PHE A 74 5.29 13.90 -3.16
CA PHE A 74 4.45 12.86 -2.56
C PHE A 74 4.30 13.01 -1.06
N ASN A 75 5.32 13.48 -0.36
CA ASN A 75 5.27 13.70 1.09
C ASN A 75 4.29 14.83 1.49
N HIS A 76 4.06 15.80 0.61
CA HIS A 76 3.21 16.95 0.88
C HIS A 76 1.86 16.90 0.15
N HIS A 77 1.83 16.35 -1.06
CA HIS A 77 0.67 16.34 -1.95
C HIS A 77 0.43 14.96 -2.60
N PRO A 78 0.24 13.88 -1.81
CA PRO A 78 0.17 12.51 -2.32
C PRO A 78 -0.91 12.30 -3.39
N ALA A 79 -2.09 12.90 -3.23
CA ALA A 79 -3.18 12.78 -4.20
C ALA A 79 -2.81 13.36 -5.59
N GLN A 80 -2.03 14.45 -5.62
CA GLN A 80 -1.57 15.05 -6.88
C GLN A 80 -0.54 14.15 -7.57
N VAL A 81 0.38 13.59 -6.80
CA VAL A 81 1.38 12.65 -7.33
C VAL A 81 0.74 11.39 -7.89
N ILE A 82 -0.23 10.82 -7.18
CA ILE A 82 -1.02 9.68 -7.69
C ILE A 82 -1.69 10.07 -9.03
N ALA A 83 -2.26 11.27 -9.13
CA ALA A 83 -2.85 11.76 -10.36
C ALA A 83 -1.84 11.88 -11.52
N LYS A 84 -0.61 12.36 -11.25
CA LYS A 84 0.48 12.46 -12.22
C LYS A 84 0.97 11.08 -12.68
N LEU A 85 1.08 10.11 -11.76
CA LEU A 85 1.43 8.74 -12.10
C LEU A 85 0.39 8.10 -13.04
N TYR A 86 -0.91 8.31 -12.77
CA TYR A 86 -1.98 7.86 -13.67
C TYR A 86 -1.91 8.51 -15.05
N ALA A 87 -1.62 9.81 -15.12
CA ALA A 87 -1.53 10.54 -16.39
C ALA A 87 -0.39 10.00 -17.29
N GLY A 88 0.61 9.35 -16.73
CA GLY A 88 1.69 8.71 -17.47
C GLY A 88 1.38 7.29 -17.95
N LEU A 89 0.15 6.81 -17.81
CA LEU A 89 -0.31 5.51 -18.31
C LEU A 89 -1.21 5.69 -19.55
N PRO A 90 -1.17 4.76 -20.55
CA PRO A 90 -0.09 3.79 -20.79
C PRO A 90 1.17 4.48 -21.31
N GLY A 91 2.34 3.91 -21.08
CA GLY A 91 3.59 4.50 -21.54
C GLY A 91 4.81 3.70 -21.13
N VAL A 92 5.97 4.25 -21.44
CA VAL A 92 7.24 3.69 -20.99
C VAL A 92 7.21 3.54 -19.46
N SER A 93 7.68 2.40 -18.96
CA SER A 93 7.65 2.07 -17.52
C SER A 93 6.24 1.87 -16.95
N ALA A 94 5.26 1.47 -17.75
CA ALA A 94 3.88 1.24 -17.29
C ALA A 94 3.80 0.24 -16.11
N SER A 95 4.54 -0.87 -16.19
CA SER A 95 4.61 -1.87 -15.11
C SER A 95 5.11 -1.26 -13.80
N GLU A 96 6.20 -0.48 -13.86
CA GLU A 96 6.76 0.20 -12.67
C GLU A 96 5.78 1.22 -12.09
N ARG A 97 5.12 2.01 -12.96
CA ARG A 97 4.10 2.98 -12.52
C ARG A 97 2.89 2.31 -11.88
N LEU A 98 2.41 1.18 -12.44
CA LEU A 98 1.28 0.44 -11.88
C LEU A 98 1.58 -0.08 -10.47
N PHE A 99 2.77 -0.66 -10.27
CA PHE A 99 3.19 -1.10 -8.94
C PHE A 99 3.32 0.08 -7.96
N THR A 100 3.95 1.18 -8.39
CA THR A 100 4.09 2.39 -7.58
C THR A 100 2.72 3.00 -7.24
N LEU A 101 1.77 3.01 -8.19
CA LEU A 101 0.39 3.45 -7.96
C LEU A 101 -0.31 2.58 -6.92
N ALA A 102 -0.09 1.26 -6.94
CA ALA A 102 -0.67 0.38 -5.93
C ALA A 102 -0.17 0.72 -4.53
N GLU A 103 1.15 0.88 -4.34
CA GLU A 103 1.71 1.22 -3.03
C GLU A 103 1.34 2.64 -2.57
N THR A 104 1.45 3.64 -3.45
CA THR A 104 1.14 5.05 -3.10
C THR A 104 -0.34 5.24 -2.79
N SER A 105 -1.23 4.59 -3.55
CA SER A 105 -2.66 4.63 -3.29
C SER A 105 -3.01 3.95 -1.96
N PHE A 106 -2.40 2.80 -1.65
CA PHE A 106 -2.60 2.11 -0.39
C PHE A 106 -2.15 2.97 0.80
N LEU A 107 -0.96 3.53 0.72
CA LEU A 107 -0.41 4.40 1.78
C LEU A 107 -1.28 5.62 2.02
N TYR A 108 -1.68 6.29 0.94
CA TYR A 108 -2.54 7.47 1.02
C TYR A 108 -3.95 7.13 1.55
N ALA A 109 -4.52 6.00 1.16
CA ALA A 109 -5.80 5.54 1.69
C ALA A 109 -5.78 5.41 3.22
N GLY A 110 -4.71 4.82 3.76
CA GLY A 110 -4.54 4.65 5.21
C GLY A 110 -4.41 5.97 5.97
N SER A 111 -3.73 6.97 5.39
CA SER A 111 -3.53 8.27 6.03
C SER A 111 -4.72 9.22 5.88
N SER A 112 -5.46 9.14 4.76
CA SER A 112 -6.58 10.04 4.44
C SER A 112 -7.95 9.50 4.86
N SER A 113 -8.02 8.26 5.32
CA SER A 113 -9.28 7.51 5.57
C SER A 113 -10.20 7.43 4.35
N ASN A 114 -9.69 7.70 3.15
CA ASN A 114 -10.44 7.65 1.91
C ASN A 114 -10.34 6.26 1.27
N ARG A 115 -11.34 5.43 1.53
CA ARG A 115 -11.40 4.02 1.10
C ARG A 115 -11.35 3.82 -0.41
N SER A 116 -11.71 4.84 -1.21
CA SER A 116 -11.65 4.75 -2.67
C SER A 116 -10.22 4.53 -3.19
N TYR A 117 -9.22 4.99 -2.45
CA TYR A 117 -7.82 4.78 -2.79
C TYR A 117 -7.35 3.34 -2.48
N PHE A 118 -7.96 2.64 -1.53
CA PHE A 118 -7.73 1.20 -1.38
C PHE A 118 -8.24 0.44 -2.61
N LEU A 119 -9.47 0.72 -3.08
CA LEU A 119 -9.96 0.10 -4.31
C LEU A 119 -9.12 0.47 -5.53
N ALA A 120 -8.62 1.71 -5.61
CA ALA A 120 -7.68 2.12 -6.66
C ALA A 120 -6.35 1.34 -6.58
N SER A 121 -5.84 1.10 -5.36
CA SER A 121 -4.68 0.24 -5.13
C SER A 121 -4.93 -1.19 -5.61
N ALA A 122 -6.09 -1.76 -5.30
CA ALA A 122 -6.47 -3.10 -5.78
C ALA A 122 -6.49 -3.16 -7.31
N CYS A 123 -7.12 -2.19 -7.98
CA CYS A 123 -7.20 -2.14 -9.44
C CYS A 123 -5.81 -2.00 -10.09
N THR A 124 -4.93 -1.17 -9.54
CA THR A 124 -3.59 -0.98 -10.10
C THR A 124 -2.66 -2.16 -9.81
N ALA A 125 -2.78 -2.80 -8.64
CA ALA A 125 -2.09 -4.05 -8.33
C ALA A 125 -2.55 -5.17 -9.28
N TYR A 126 -3.85 -5.28 -9.55
CA TYR A 126 -4.38 -6.24 -10.52
C TYR A 126 -3.85 -5.98 -11.93
N ALA A 127 -3.85 -4.72 -12.37
CA ALA A 127 -3.33 -4.35 -13.68
C ALA A 127 -1.82 -4.60 -13.81
N PHE A 128 -1.06 -4.50 -12.72
CA PHE A 128 0.36 -4.89 -12.68
C PHE A 128 0.52 -6.41 -12.81
N LEU A 129 -0.28 -7.19 -12.07
CA LEU A 129 -0.21 -8.66 -12.06
C LEU A 129 -0.70 -9.29 -13.38
N PHE A 130 -1.74 -8.71 -13.97
CA PHE A 130 -2.45 -9.23 -15.15
C PHE A 130 -2.63 -8.13 -16.21
N PRO A 131 -1.55 -7.59 -16.75
CA PRO A 131 -1.65 -6.56 -17.77
C PRO A 131 -2.26 -7.13 -19.05
N LYS A 132 -3.01 -6.30 -19.78
CA LYS A 132 -3.55 -6.67 -21.10
C LYS A 132 -2.42 -6.95 -22.10
N ASP A 133 -1.38 -6.15 -22.05
CA ASP A 133 -0.16 -6.35 -22.81
C ASP A 133 0.80 -7.26 -22.01
N GLN A 134 0.94 -8.50 -22.45
CA GLN A 134 1.78 -9.48 -21.79
C GLN A 134 3.28 -9.14 -21.82
N SER A 135 3.71 -8.24 -22.69
CA SER A 135 5.11 -7.81 -22.76
C SER A 135 5.58 -7.04 -21.52
N ILE A 136 4.63 -6.42 -20.78
CA ILE A 136 4.89 -5.68 -19.54
C ILE A 136 4.57 -6.49 -18.28
N ALA A 137 4.14 -7.75 -18.42
CA ALA A 137 3.82 -8.60 -17.29
C ALA A 137 5.06 -8.84 -16.40
N PRO A 138 4.93 -8.79 -15.07
CA PRO A 138 6.03 -9.10 -14.18
C PRO A 138 6.45 -10.57 -14.35
N GLY A 139 7.75 -10.81 -14.41
CA GLY A 139 8.26 -12.18 -14.40
C GLY A 139 7.95 -12.90 -13.09
N CYS A 140 7.89 -14.23 -13.11
CA CYS A 140 7.64 -15.04 -11.90
C CYS A 140 8.71 -14.84 -10.81
N LEU A 141 9.89 -14.35 -11.15
CA LEU A 141 10.98 -14.04 -10.23
C LEU A 141 11.03 -12.55 -9.83
N ASP A 142 10.10 -11.73 -10.31
CA ASP A 142 10.02 -10.32 -9.92
C ASP A 142 9.64 -10.23 -8.43
N PRO A 143 10.49 -9.64 -7.57
CA PRO A 143 10.21 -9.53 -6.14
C PRO A 143 8.96 -8.71 -5.83
N ARG A 144 8.54 -7.82 -6.75
CA ARG A 144 7.33 -7.02 -6.61
C ARG A 144 6.05 -7.86 -6.77
N TYR A 145 6.12 -9.03 -7.43
CA TYR A 145 4.97 -9.88 -7.67
C TYR A 145 4.25 -10.25 -6.37
N ARG A 146 5.01 -10.71 -5.37
CA ARG A 146 4.48 -11.09 -4.06
C ARG A 146 3.80 -9.92 -3.35
N VAL A 147 4.48 -8.77 -3.37
CA VAL A 147 3.96 -7.55 -2.72
C VAL A 147 2.69 -7.07 -3.42
N ALA A 148 2.63 -7.14 -4.75
CA ALA A 148 1.45 -6.77 -5.52
C ALA A 148 0.24 -7.68 -5.22
N VAL A 149 0.45 -9.00 -5.05
CA VAL A 149 -0.59 -9.94 -4.62
C VAL A 149 -1.12 -9.58 -3.23
N ASP A 150 -0.23 -9.32 -2.29
CA ASP A 150 -0.61 -8.98 -0.93
C ASP A 150 -1.30 -7.60 -0.87
N LEU A 151 -0.86 -6.62 -1.67
CA LEU A 151 -1.53 -5.33 -1.85
C LEU A 151 -2.93 -5.48 -2.42
N TYR A 152 -3.10 -6.26 -3.50
CA TYR A 152 -4.40 -6.55 -4.09
C TYR A 152 -5.37 -7.13 -3.05
N ASN A 153 -4.93 -8.18 -2.36
CA ASN A 153 -5.74 -8.86 -1.35
C ASN A 153 -6.16 -7.93 -0.21
N ARG A 154 -5.21 -7.20 0.36
CA ARG A 154 -5.46 -6.28 1.46
C ARG A 154 -6.32 -5.10 1.04
N SER A 155 -6.06 -4.56 -0.14
CA SER A 155 -6.78 -3.40 -0.67
C SER A 155 -8.26 -3.68 -0.93
N ILE A 156 -8.61 -4.88 -1.40
CA ILE A 156 -10.03 -5.28 -1.55
C ILE A 156 -10.69 -5.28 -0.18
N ALA A 157 -10.09 -5.94 0.80
CA ALA A 157 -10.66 -6.06 2.13
C ALA A 157 -10.86 -4.69 2.79
N GLU A 158 -9.82 -3.83 2.78
CA GLU A 158 -9.89 -2.47 3.35
C GLU A 158 -10.86 -1.56 2.58
N GLY A 159 -10.86 -1.65 1.25
CA GLY A 159 -11.71 -0.81 0.40
C GLY A 159 -13.20 -1.10 0.52
N LEU A 160 -13.55 -2.36 0.85
CA LEU A 160 -14.92 -2.80 1.06
C LEU A 160 -15.33 -2.86 2.53
N THR A 161 -14.45 -2.54 3.47
CA THR A 161 -14.80 -2.49 4.90
C THR A 161 -15.77 -1.33 5.16
N ALA A 162 -16.76 -1.55 6.00
CA ALA A 162 -17.73 -0.55 6.45
C ALA A 162 -17.06 0.66 7.10
N ALA A 163 -17.69 1.83 7.04
CA ALA A 163 -17.13 3.05 7.61
C ALA A 163 -16.91 2.96 9.13
N ASP A 164 -17.76 2.23 9.82
CA ASP A 164 -17.70 1.96 11.26
C ASP A 164 -16.74 0.82 11.65
N GLY A 165 -16.10 0.17 10.66
CA GLY A 165 -15.21 -0.96 10.88
C GLY A 165 -15.93 -2.27 11.27
N SER A 166 -17.24 -2.34 11.19
CA SER A 166 -18.03 -3.52 11.64
C SER A 166 -17.77 -4.78 10.81
N GLY A 167 -17.23 -4.65 9.60
CA GLY A 167 -16.90 -5.76 8.71
C GLY A 167 -16.81 -5.34 7.26
N VAL A 168 -16.69 -6.32 6.38
CA VAL A 168 -16.60 -6.11 4.93
C VAL A 168 -18.00 -6.15 4.32
N ILE A 169 -18.37 -5.10 3.59
CA ILE A 169 -19.67 -4.99 2.91
C ILE A 169 -19.51 -5.40 1.45
N LEU A 170 -20.08 -6.55 1.11
CA LEU A 170 -20.14 -7.06 -0.25
C LEU A 170 -21.47 -6.62 -0.87
N LYS A 171 -21.44 -5.50 -1.57
CA LYS A 171 -22.63 -4.92 -2.23
C LYS A 171 -22.31 -4.57 -3.67
N ALA A 172 -23.22 -4.95 -4.57
CA ALA A 172 -23.17 -4.47 -5.95
C ALA A 172 -23.35 -2.94 -6.00
N GLY A 173 -22.66 -2.29 -6.91
CA GLY A 173 -22.73 -0.85 -7.04
C GLY A 173 -21.57 -0.26 -7.82
N VAL A 174 -21.61 1.07 -7.98
CA VAL A 174 -20.55 1.84 -8.61
C VAL A 174 -19.74 2.57 -7.55
N PHE A 175 -18.45 2.30 -7.51
CA PHE A 175 -17.49 2.92 -6.61
C PHE A 175 -16.67 3.95 -7.38
N LYS A 176 -16.71 5.19 -6.91
CA LYS A 176 -15.93 6.27 -7.49
C LYS A 176 -14.48 6.11 -7.07
N LEU A 177 -13.58 5.94 -8.02
CA LEU A 177 -12.13 5.92 -7.80
C LEU A 177 -11.53 7.30 -8.13
N PRO A 178 -10.29 7.60 -7.73
CA PRO A 178 -9.67 8.91 -7.97
C PRO A 178 -9.60 9.32 -9.44
N LYS A 179 -9.52 8.37 -10.38
CA LYS A 179 -9.39 8.62 -11.83
C LYS A 179 -10.33 7.80 -12.70
N SER A 180 -11.18 6.98 -12.11
CA SER A 180 -12.08 6.07 -12.82
C SER A 180 -13.28 5.71 -11.95
N SER A 181 -14.06 4.75 -12.38
CA SER A 181 -15.10 4.11 -11.56
C SER A 181 -14.94 2.60 -11.64
N LEU A 182 -15.24 1.92 -10.54
CA LEU A 182 -15.29 0.47 -10.43
C LEU A 182 -16.76 0.06 -10.27
N THR A 183 -17.29 -0.69 -11.21
CA THR A 183 -18.63 -1.28 -11.09
C THR A 183 -18.48 -2.70 -10.57
N LEU A 184 -19.05 -2.96 -9.40
CA LEU A 184 -19.14 -4.29 -8.84
C LEU A 184 -20.50 -4.89 -9.14
N SER A 185 -20.51 -6.05 -9.76
CA SER A 185 -21.68 -6.92 -9.86
C SER A 185 -21.47 -8.14 -8.98
N ILE A 186 -22.50 -8.56 -8.29
CA ILE A 186 -22.44 -9.66 -7.34
C ILE A 186 -23.58 -10.61 -7.68
N ASN A 187 -23.25 -11.89 -7.82
CA ASN A 187 -24.26 -12.93 -7.94
C ASN A 187 -24.65 -13.42 -6.52
N PRO A 188 -25.88 -13.16 -6.04
CA PRO A 188 -26.29 -13.58 -4.71
C PRO A 188 -26.21 -15.09 -4.46
N ALA A 189 -26.30 -15.90 -5.53
CA ALA A 189 -26.22 -17.35 -5.40
C ALA A 189 -24.82 -17.83 -4.97
N GLU A 190 -23.77 -17.07 -5.24
CA GLU A 190 -22.39 -17.39 -4.82
C GLU A 190 -22.21 -17.30 -3.29
N PHE A 191 -23.12 -16.64 -2.60
CA PHE A 191 -23.12 -16.59 -1.13
C PHE A 191 -23.91 -17.71 -0.46
N ASN A 192 -24.50 -18.62 -1.22
CA ASN A 192 -25.18 -19.77 -0.67
C ASN A 192 -24.16 -20.90 -0.39
N TRP A 193 -24.21 -21.43 0.81
CA TRP A 193 -23.39 -22.57 1.25
C TRP A 193 -24.32 -23.66 1.78
N GLY A 194 -24.73 -24.57 0.89
CA GLY A 194 -25.77 -25.54 1.17
C GLY A 194 -27.09 -24.84 1.51
N ASN A 195 -27.62 -25.10 2.69
CA ASN A 195 -28.86 -24.53 3.19
C ASN A 195 -28.69 -23.20 3.94
N TYR A 196 -27.49 -22.63 3.89
CA TYR A 196 -27.13 -21.40 4.58
C TYR A 196 -26.72 -20.31 3.59
N ARG A 197 -26.86 -19.07 4.02
CA ARG A 197 -26.31 -17.90 3.37
C ARG A 197 -25.11 -17.40 4.15
N LEU A 198 -24.02 -17.07 3.43
CA LEU A 198 -22.84 -16.45 4.01
C LEU A 198 -23.11 -14.97 4.27
N VAL A 199 -22.87 -14.53 5.50
CA VAL A 199 -23.14 -13.18 5.99
C VAL A 199 -22.03 -12.71 6.92
N HIS A 200 -22.07 -11.44 7.36
CA HIS A 200 -21.14 -10.88 8.36
C HIS A 200 -19.66 -11.11 8.03
N PHE A 201 -19.27 -10.69 6.83
CA PHE A 201 -17.90 -10.84 6.35
C PHE A 201 -16.92 -10.02 7.18
N LYS A 202 -15.82 -10.66 7.60
CA LYS A 202 -14.70 -10.03 8.32
C LYS A 202 -13.38 -10.41 7.68
N GLN A 203 -12.37 -9.57 7.83
CA GLN A 203 -11.02 -9.91 7.36
C GLN A 203 -10.48 -11.11 8.15
N ALA A 204 -10.00 -12.14 7.45
CA ALA A 204 -9.44 -13.32 8.11
C ALA A 204 -8.21 -12.99 8.98
N ALA A 205 -7.49 -11.91 8.64
CA ALA A 205 -6.34 -11.44 9.39
C ALA A 205 -6.68 -10.87 10.79
N GLU A 206 -7.94 -10.47 11.01
CA GLU A 206 -8.41 -9.94 12.29
C GLU A 206 -8.76 -11.02 13.29
N LEU A 207 -8.84 -12.28 12.84
CA LEU A 207 -9.26 -13.38 13.69
C LEU A 207 -8.06 -14.14 14.26
N GLY A 208 -7.99 -14.20 15.59
CA GLY A 208 -7.08 -15.07 16.32
C GLY A 208 -7.67 -16.47 16.46
N VAL A 209 -7.06 -17.48 15.83
CA VAL A 209 -7.48 -18.88 15.95
C VAL A 209 -6.80 -19.51 17.17
N ARG A 210 -7.59 -20.08 18.06
CA ARG A 210 -7.12 -20.81 19.25
C ARG A 210 -7.48 -22.29 19.12
N GLY A 211 -6.58 -23.17 19.53
CA GLY A 211 -6.85 -24.61 19.60
C GLY A 211 -6.85 -25.35 18.25
N LEU A 212 -6.72 -24.66 17.14
CA LEU A 212 -6.67 -25.24 15.80
C LEU A 212 -5.35 -24.88 15.11
N ARG A 213 -4.80 -25.83 14.34
CA ARG A 213 -3.63 -25.58 13.49
C ARG A 213 -4.00 -24.94 12.16
N ASN A 214 -5.26 -24.95 11.77
CA ASN A 214 -5.76 -24.36 10.54
C ASN A 214 -5.78 -22.83 10.61
N ARG A 215 -5.47 -22.22 9.47
CA ARG A 215 -5.58 -20.79 9.28
C ARG A 215 -6.76 -20.53 8.35
N TYR A 216 -7.53 -19.48 8.63
CA TYR A 216 -8.58 -19.00 7.71
C TYR A 216 -8.02 -18.31 6.46
N ARG A 217 -6.71 -18.33 6.26
CA ARG A 217 -6.03 -17.72 5.12
C ARG A 217 -5.25 -18.78 4.34
N TRP A 218 -5.59 -18.93 3.07
CA TRP A 218 -4.79 -19.64 2.09
C TRP A 218 -3.91 -18.67 1.32
N PRO A 219 -2.64 -19.01 0.99
CA PRO A 219 -1.82 -18.19 0.11
C PRO A 219 -2.42 -18.18 -1.30
N GLY A 220 -2.44 -17.00 -1.93
CA GLY A 220 -2.96 -16.83 -3.28
C GLY A 220 -3.54 -15.45 -3.53
N ILE A 221 -4.16 -15.30 -4.69
CA ILE A 221 -4.84 -14.06 -5.10
C ILE A 221 -6.28 -14.10 -4.62
N GLY A 222 -6.70 -13.00 -4.02
CA GLY A 222 -8.03 -12.80 -3.46
C GLY A 222 -7.97 -12.41 -1.98
N ALA A 223 -8.88 -11.53 -1.58
CA ALA A 223 -8.99 -11.09 -0.19
C ALA A 223 -9.50 -12.25 0.70
N PRO A 224 -8.70 -12.73 1.66
CA PRO A 224 -9.14 -13.77 2.58
C PRO A 224 -10.07 -13.17 3.63
N LEU A 225 -11.32 -13.61 3.61
CA LEU A 225 -12.35 -13.21 4.56
C LEU A 225 -12.86 -14.44 5.33
N THR A 226 -13.60 -14.18 6.39
CA THR A 226 -14.46 -15.15 7.04
C THR A 226 -15.88 -14.65 6.99
N ALA A 227 -16.83 -15.58 6.83
CA ALA A 227 -18.25 -15.30 6.86
C ALA A 227 -18.90 -16.00 8.05
N GLY A 228 -19.89 -15.39 8.67
CA GLY A 228 -20.90 -16.07 9.44
C GLY A 228 -21.89 -16.78 8.51
N ILE A 229 -22.77 -17.57 9.09
CA ILE A 229 -23.81 -18.25 8.34
C ILE A 229 -25.19 -17.92 8.91
N GLU A 230 -26.16 -17.74 8.02
CA GLU A 230 -27.57 -17.61 8.36
C GLU A 230 -28.39 -18.61 7.56
N PRO A 231 -29.43 -19.19 8.15
CA PRO A 231 -30.30 -20.12 7.45
C PRO A 231 -31.04 -19.44 6.29
N ILE A 232 -31.18 -20.14 5.17
CA ILE A 232 -32.08 -19.71 4.11
C ILE A 232 -33.51 -19.99 4.53
N ALA A 233 -34.40 -18.98 4.43
CA ALA A 233 -35.80 -19.07 4.85
C ALA A 233 -36.50 -20.27 4.20
N GLY A 234 -37.31 -21.01 5.00
CA GLY A 234 -38.13 -22.15 4.53
C GLY A 234 -37.58 -23.53 4.89
N LEU A 235 -36.42 -23.63 5.57
CA LEU A 235 -35.88 -24.90 6.05
C LEU A 235 -36.29 -25.16 7.52
N SER A 236 -36.52 -26.42 7.85
CA SER A 236 -36.97 -26.80 9.20
C SER A 236 -35.94 -26.45 10.28
N ASN A 237 -36.40 -25.91 11.42
CA ASN A 237 -35.58 -25.54 12.59
C ASN A 237 -34.68 -26.67 13.13
N ALA A 238 -35.02 -27.94 12.87
CA ALA A 238 -34.28 -29.08 13.40
C ALA A 238 -32.85 -29.23 12.87
N ALA A 239 -32.57 -28.76 11.63
CA ALA A 239 -31.21 -28.81 11.06
C ALA A 239 -30.30 -27.73 11.64
N TYR A 240 -30.86 -26.66 12.24
CA TYR A 240 -30.09 -25.53 12.75
C TYR A 240 -29.50 -25.76 14.13
N SER A 241 -30.14 -26.63 14.94
CA SER A 241 -29.65 -26.95 16.29
C SER A 241 -28.30 -27.70 16.29
N LEU A 242 -27.88 -28.21 15.15
CA LEU A 242 -26.66 -29.00 14.99
C LEU A 242 -25.44 -28.15 14.56
N VAL A 243 -25.64 -26.91 14.14
CA VAL A 243 -24.55 -26.03 13.70
C VAL A 243 -24.33 -24.93 14.72
N ASP A 244 -23.09 -24.83 15.20
CA ASP A 244 -22.71 -23.77 16.13
C ASP A 244 -22.89 -22.39 15.46
N PRO A 245 -23.65 -21.45 16.09
CA PRO A 245 -23.88 -20.12 15.53
C PRO A 245 -22.59 -19.29 15.38
N ASP A 246 -21.54 -19.64 16.12
CA ASP A 246 -20.25 -18.97 16.07
C ASP A 246 -19.31 -19.50 14.97
N ILE A 247 -19.78 -20.48 14.18
CA ILE A 247 -18.98 -21.04 13.08
C ILE A 247 -18.59 -19.94 12.10
N LYS A 248 -17.32 -19.95 11.67
CA LYS A 248 -16.81 -19.04 10.65
C LYS A 248 -16.35 -19.84 9.43
N VAL A 249 -16.90 -19.48 8.28
CA VAL A 249 -16.56 -20.10 7.01
C VAL A 249 -15.48 -19.28 6.32
N PRO A 250 -14.33 -19.88 5.92
CA PRO A 250 -13.34 -19.16 5.14
C PRO A 250 -13.86 -18.90 3.73
N VAL A 251 -13.73 -17.67 3.28
CA VAL A 251 -14.11 -17.22 1.93
C VAL A 251 -12.97 -16.43 1.32
N THR A 252 -12.82 -16.50 0.00
CA THR A 252 -11.86 -15.68 -0.72
C THR A 252 -12.60 -14.88 -1.78
N ILE A 253 -12.39 -13.56 -1.77
CA ILE A 253 -13.02 -12.64 -2.71
C ILE A 253 -11.97 -12.07 -3.63
N PHE A 254 -12.25 -12.07 -4.92
CA PHE A 254 -11.41 -11.45 -5.93
C PHE A 254 -12.26 -10.68 -6.95
N LEU A 255 -11.69 -9.59 -7.46
CA LEU A 255 -12.27 -8.78 -8.54
C LEU A 255 -11.74 -9.30 -9.88
N ARG A 256 -12.64 -9.46 -10.86
CA ARG A 256 -12.31 -9.83 -12.25
C ARG A 256 -12.69 -8.69 -13.18
#